data_e19223d6e9694040fe5b73d8ce0f0888
#
_entry.id   e19223d6e9694040fe5b73d8ce0f0888
#
_cell.length_a   1.000
_cell.length_b   1.000
_cell.length_c   1.000
_cell.angle_alpha   90.00
_cell.angle_beta   90.00
_cell.angle_gamma   90.00
#
_symmetry.space_group_name_H-M   'P 1'
#
loop_
_entity.id
_entity.type
_entity.pdbx_description
1 polymer ?
#
loop_
_entity_poly.entity_id
_entity_poly.type
_entity_poly.pdbx_seq_one_letter_code
_entity_poly.pdbx_strand_id
1 'polypeptide(L)'
;HRDLHLSLRRQRQMCIRDSRDIKWYWMFGYMGSIFLFTMIQGFSINDPAFGRLDKFEPITIQWYHALAPLVLVALTRLKIPVSTTFLVLSVFATSIVMEQMLIKSFVGYAVSFVFACGSWYLISKYFLYEGEKGNNKYNNYWRVAQWLTTGWLWSTWLKHDLANIMIFLPRYSTVQSFQFQLFVVLIMLLGLAFMFYERGGRIQEIVLSKTNTRYVRSATLIDLVYCFVLYYFKEVNNIPMSTTFVFMGMLAGRELGIWLSIGYGKLTYTDRHKKAIFPMLYMDFLRLMLGLSLIHI
;
A
#
# COMPACT_ATOMS: atom_id res chain seq x y z
N HIS A 1 -3.57 -20.42 -30.39
CA HIS A 1 -4.07 -19.18 -29.76
C HIS A 1 -5.16 -19.45 -28.70
N ARG A 2 -6.00 -20.46 -28.87
CA ARG A 2 -7.07 -20.81 -27.92
C ARG A 2 -6.54 -21.43 -26.62
N ASP A 3 -5.49 -22.24 -26.71
CA ASP A 3 -4.89 -22.93 -25.56
C ASP A 3 -4.08 -21.98 -24.67
N LEU A 4 -3.48 -20.93 -25.24
CA LEU A 4 -2.78 -19.89 -24.48
C LEU A 4 -3.75 -19.05 -23.64
N HIS A 5 -4.93 -18.74 -24.17
CA HIS A 5 -5.99 -18.05 -23.42
C HIS A 5 -6.59 -18.89 -22.30
N LEU A 6 -6.69 -20.20 -22.50
CA LEU A 6 -7.18 -21.15 -21.48
C LEU A 6 -6.15 -21.35 -20.35
N SER A 7 -4.87 -21.42 -20.68
CA SER A 7 -3.79 -21.49 -19.67
C SER A 7 -3.68 -20.22 -18.87
N LEU A 8 -3.83 -19.06 -19.50
CA LEU A 8 -3.87 -17.74 -18.85
C LEU A 8 -5.09 -17.56 -17.93
N ARG A 9 -6.26 -18.09 -18.31
CA ARG A 9 -7.45 -18.13 -17.46
C ARG A 9 -7.27 -19.06 -16.27
N ARG A 10 -6.71 -20.27 -16.46
CA ARG A 10 -6.45 -21.22 -15.37
C ARG A 10 -5.42 -20.67 -14.37
N GLN A 11 -4.38 -20.00 -14.85
CA GLN A 11 -3.37 -19.39 -13.96
C GLN A 11 -3.92 -18.16 -13.21
N ARG A 12 -4.78 -17.33 -13.83
CA ARG A 12 -5.52 -16.28 -13.11
C ARG A 12 -6.43 -16.86 -12.02
N GLN A 13 -7.06 -17.98 -12.29
CA GLN A 13 -7.92 -18.65 -11.30
C GLN A 13 -7.11 -19.25 -10.15
N MET A 14 -5.86 -19.67 -10.36
CA MET A 14 -5.07 -20.33 -9.31
C MET A 14 -4.58 -19.35 -8.22
N CYS A 15 -4.10 -18.16 -8.58
CA CYS A 15 -3.68 -17.15 -7.58
C CYS A 15 -4.87 -16.50 -6.85
N ILE A 16 -5.99 -16.28 -7.56
CA ILE A 16 -7.25 -15.81 -6.96
C ILE A 16 -7.89 -16.93 -6.11
N ARG A 17 -7.67 -18.19 -6.47
CA ARG A 17 -8.18 -19.35 -5.75
C ARG A 17 -7.49 -19.50 -4.39
N ASP A 18 -6.16 -19.33 -4.30
CA ASP A 18 -5.41 -19.46 -3.04
C ASP A 18 -5.82 -18.40 -2.00
N SER A 19 -6.08 -17.15 -2.42
CA SER A 19 -6.60 -16.11 -1.51
C SER A 19 -8.11 -16.21 -1.27
N ARG A 20 -8.87 -16.87 -2.15
CA ARG A 20 -10.31 -17.14 -1.95
C ARG A 20 -10.57 -18.34 -1.06
N ASP A 21 -9.61 -19.27 -0.93
CA ASP A 21 -9.74 -20.46 -0.07
C ASP A 21 -9.49 -20.14 1.41
N ILE A 22 -8.82 -19.01 1.72
CA ILE A 22 -8.68 -18.56 3.10
C ILE A 22 -9.97 -17.84 3.51
N LYS A 23 -10.61 -18.37 4.56
CA LYS A 23 -11.82 -17.79 5.08
C LYS A 23 -11.52 -16.39 5.67
N TRP A 24 -12.39 -15.42 5.41
CA TRP A 24 -12.19 -14.01 5.78
C TRP A 24 -11.84 -13.81 7.27
N TYR A 25 -12.36 -14.62 8.15
CA TYR A 25 -12.12 -14.50 9.58
C TYR A 25 -10.69 -14.89 10.00
N TRP A 26 -10.01 -15.78 9.28
CA TRP A 26 -8.58 -16.05 9.50
C TRP A 26 -7.72 -14.85 9.10
N MET A 27 -8.03 -14.23 7.98
CA MET A 27 -7.34 -13.02 7.52
C MET A 27 -7.60 -11.86 8.48
N PHE A 28 -8.85 -11.68 8.92
CA PHE A 28 -9.21 -10.70 9.92
C PHE A 28 -8.49 -10.97 11.25
N GLY A 29 -8.48 -12.22 11.74
CA GLY A 29 -7.78 -12.58 12.96
C GLY A 29 -6.29 -12.21 12.93
N TYR A 30 -5.61 -12.52 11.83
CA TYR A 30 -4.20 -12.19 11.65
C TYR A 30 -3.95 -10.67 11.54
N MET A 31 -4.63 -9.99 10.63
CA MET A 31 -4.44 -8.55 10.42
C MET A 31 -4.98 -7.71 11.59
N GLY A 32 -6.07 -8.15 12.20
CA GLY A 32 -6.64 -7.55 13.40
C GLY A 32 -5.73 -7.68 14.62
N SER A 33 -5.04 -8.80 14.80
CA SER A 33 -4.05 -8.95 15.89
C SER A 33 -2.86 -8.00 15.72
N ILE A 34 -2.35 -7.83 14.50
CA ILE A 34 -1.28 -6.86 14.20
C ILE A 34 -1.77 -5.43 14.43
N PHE A 35 -3.00 -5.12 14.00
CA PHE A 35 -3.63 -3.83 14.25
C PHE A 35 -3.73 -3.54 15.75
N LEU A 36 -4.26 -4.48 16.53
CA LEU A 36 -4.36 -4.37 17.99
C LEU A 36 -2.99 -4.14 18.64
N PHE A 37 -1.99 -4.93 18.25
CA PHE A 37 -0.63 -4.76 18.77
C PHE A 37 -0.08 -3.37 18.44
N THR A 38 -0.28 -2.88 17.21
CA THR A 38 0.17 -1.55 16.79
C THR A 38 -0.54 -0.44 17.58
N MET A 39 -1.86 -0.57 17.82
CA MET A 39 -2.62 0.39 18.62
C MET A 39 -2.20 0.40 20.09
N ILE A 40 -2.01 -0.76 20.68
CA ILE A 40 -1.52 -0.89 22.06
C ILE A 40 -0.14 -0.24 22.18
N GLN A 41 0.75 -0.48 21.22
CA GLN A 41 2.07 0.16 21.18
C GLN A 41 1.94 1.69 21.10
N GLY A 42 1.08 2.20 20.20
CA GLY A 42 0.86 3.65 20.05
C GLY A 42 0.30 4.29 21.33
N PHE A 43 -0.66 3.66 21.97
CA PHE A 43 -1.22 4.17 23.23
C PHE A 43 -0.26 4.04 24.41
N SER A 44 0.58 3.01 24.46
CA SER A 44 1.59 2.84 25.52
C SER A 44 2.66 3.94 25.51
N ILE A 45 2.97 4.48 24.32
CA ILE A 45 3.90 5.61 24.18
C ILE A 45 3.17 6.98 24.19
N ASN A 46 1.85 7.01 24.47
CA ASN A 46 0.97 8.17 24.40
C ASN A 46 0.96 8.89 23.04
N ASP A 47 1.34 8.19 21.98
CA ASP A 47 1.35 8.70 20.62
C ASP A 47 0.86 7.66 19.62
N PRO A 48 -0.46 7.52 19.44
CA PRO A 48 -1.04 6.57 18.50
C PRO A 48 -0.79 6.95 17.02
N ALA A 49 -0.27 8.13 16.74
CA ALA A 49 0.15 8.59 15.42
C ALA A 49 1.65 8.37 15.14
N PHE A 50 2.41 7.85 16.12
CA PHE A 50 3.84 7.56 15.98
C PHE A 50 4.68 8.76 15.52
N GLY A 51 4.47 9.95 16.10
CA GLY A 51 5.16 11.20 15.81
C GLY A 51 4.71 11.89 14.51
N ARG A 52 3.75 11.32 13.77
CA ARG A 52 3.32 11.88 12.48
C ARG A 52 2.54 13.17 12.59
N LEU A 53 1.98 13.45 13.75
CA LEU A 53 1.18 14.65 14.00
C LEU A 53 1.92 15.75 14.78
N ASP A 54 3.20 15.57 15.10
CA ASP A 54 3.99 16.51 15.90
C ASP A 54 4.06 17.92 15.31
N LYS A 55 4.03 18.01 13.97
CA LYS A 55 4.11 19.28 13.23
C LYS A 55 2.76 19.90 12.92
N PHE A 56 1.67 19.24 13.32
CA PHE A 56 0.32 19.76 13.13
C PHE A 56 -0.16 20.42 14.42
N GLU A 57 -0.64 21.65 14.29
CA GLU A 57 -1.26 22.33 15.40
C GLU A 57 -2.58 21.65 15.80
N PRO A 58 -2.87 21.53 17.10
CA PRO A 58 -4.15 21.01 17.55
C PRO A 58 -5.27 22.00 17.21
N ILE A 59 -6.14 21.62 16.32
CA ILE A 59 -7.27 22.44 15.87
C ILE A 59 -8.56 21.82 16.39
N THR A 60 -9.53 22.66 16.76
CA THR A 60 -10.88 22.22 17.09
C THR A 60 -11.57 21.68 15.86
N ILE A 61 -12.03 20.43 15.93
CA ILE A 61 -12.69 19.77 14.80
C ILE A 61 -14.05 20.44 14.55
N GLN A 62 -14.26 20.90 13.32
CA GLN A 62 -15.48 21.49 12.83
C GLN A 62 -16.16 20.52 11.83
N TRP A 63 -17.45 20.72 11.58
CA TRP A 63 -18.22 19.85 10.71
C TRP A 63 -17.66 19.74 9.26
N TYR A 64 -17.08 20.83 8.75
CA TYR A 64 -16.50 20.86 7.40
C TYR A 64 -15.22 19.99 7.28
N HIS A 65 -14.53 19.69 8.36
CA HIS A 65 -13.39 18.77 8.32
C HIS A 65 -13.82 17.34 7.92
N ALA A 66 -15.09 16.98 8.13
CA ALA A 66 -15.63 15.70 7.69
C ALA A 66 -15.78 15.59 6.16
N LEU A 67 -15.70 16.71 5.43
CA LEU A 67 -15.77 16.70 3.96
C LEU A 67 -14.61 15.95 3.34
N ALA A 68 -13.39 16.04 3.90
CA ALA A 68 -12.22 15.36 3.37
C ALA A 68 -12.40 13.82 3.30
N PRO A 69 -12.75 13.10 4.37
CA PRO A 69 -13.03 11.67 4.26
C PRO A 69 -14.26 11.34 3.39
N LEU A 70 -15.26 12.20 3.30
CA LEU A 70 -16.39 12.01 2.38
C LEU A 70 -15.96 12.10 0.92
N VAL A 71 -15.15 13.10 0.57
CA VAL A 71 -14.57 13.23 -0.78
C VAL A 71 -13.67 12.04 -1.08
N LEU A 72 -12.88 11.55 -0.12
CA LEU A 72 -12.07 10.35 -0.28
C LEU A 72 -12.93 9.14 -0.68
N VAL A 73 -14.04 8.91 0.01
CA VAL A 73 -14.97 7.81 -0.31
C VAL A 73 -15.56 7.99 -1.71
N ALA A 74 -15.94 9.20 -2.10
CA ALA A 74 -16.48 9.49 -3.44
C ALA A 74 -15.43 9.19 -4.52
N LEU A 75 -14.21 9.70 -4.40
CA LEU A 75 -13.12 9.51 -5.36
C LEU A 75 -12.70 8.03 -5.48
N THR A 76 -12.65 7.31 -4.36
CA THR A 76 -12.35 5.87 -4.38
C THR A 76 -13.45 5.07 -5.08
N ARG A 77 -14.73 5.47 -4.95
CA ARG A 77 -15.83 4.87 -5.71
C ARG A 77 -15.75 5.13 -7.21
N LEU A 78 -15.17 6.26 -7.62
CA LEU A 78 -14.88 6.60 -9.01
C LEU A 78 -13.62 5.92 -9.55
N LYS A 79 -12.94 5.09 -8.74
CA LYS A 79 -11.68 4.39 -9.06
C LYS A 79 -10.52 5.34 -9.38
N ILE A 80 -10.53 6.55 -8.83
CA ILE A 80 -9.43 7.51 -8.93
C ILE A 80 -8.44 7.22 -7.81
N PRO A 81 -7.17 6.93 -8.10
CA PRO A 81 -6.15 6.74 -7.08
C PRO A 81 -5.81 8.09 -6.44
N VAL A 82 -6.21 8.26 -5.20
CA VAL A 82 -5.96 9.47 -4.41
C VAL A 82 -5.13 9.13 -3.19
N SER A 83 -4.24 10.03 -2.81
CA SER A 83 -3.50 9.91 -1.56
C SER A 83 -4.39 10.27 -0.37
N THR A 84 -4.69 9.30 0.47
CA THR A 84 -5.44 9.52 1.72
C THR A 84 -4.76 10.54 2.61
N THR A 85 -3.44 10.45 2.75
CA THR A 85 -2.63 11.34 3.57
C THR A 85 -2.74 12.79 3.10
N PHE A 86 -2.60 13.04 1.79
CA PHE A 86 -2.76 14.40 1.27
C PHE A 86 -4.18 14.90 1.46
N LEU A 87 -5.18 14.13 1.07
CA LEU A 87 -6.57 14.58 1.10
C LEU A 87 -7.05 14.91 2.52
N VAL A 88 -6.64 14.10 3.51
CA VAL A 88 -7.08 14.29 4.90
C VAL A 88 -6.20 15.29 5.63
N LEU A 89 -4.88 15.12 5.58
CA LEU A 89 -3.98 15.95 6.40
C LEU A 89 -3.77 17.35 5.81
N SER A 90 -3.98 17.57 4.51
CA SER A 90 -3.85 18.91 3.91
C SER A 90 -4.81 19.94 4.53
N VAL A 91 -5.99 19.48 4.98
CA VAL A 91 -6.98 20.36 5.65
C VAL A 91 -6.47 20.92 6.97
N PHE A 92 -5.52 20.22 7.60
CA PHE A 92 -4.94 20.59 8.90
C PHE A 92 -3.49 21.09 8.79
N ALA A 93 -2.89 21.01 7.60
CA ALA A 93 -1.50 21.34 7.38
C ALA A 93 -1.31 22.84 7.14
N THR A 94 -0.27 23.42 7.73
CA THR A 94 0.24 24.73 7.30
C THR A 94 0.91 24.59 5.92
N SER A 95 1.08 25.70 5.20
CA SER A 95 1.75 25.71 3.89
C SER A 95 3.14 25.05 3.92
N ILE A 96 3.90 25.30 4.99
CA ILE A 96 5.24 24.74 5.20
C ILE A 96 5.17 23.21 5.37
N VAL A 97 4.24 22.72 6.19
CA VAL A 97 4.06 21.28 6.41
C VAL A 97 3.60 20.60 5.13
N MET A 98 2.70 21.23 4.37
CA MET A 98 2.21 20.73 3.10
C MET A 98 3.34 20.60 2.06
N GLU A 99 4.20 21.60 1.94
CA GLU A 99 5.38 21.57 1.06
C GLU A 99 6.32 20.43 1.46
N GLN A 100 6.61 20.26 2.75
CA GLN A 100 7.46 19.18 3.26
C GLN A 100 6.85 17.80 2.97
N MET A 101 5.53 17.64 3.11
CA MET A 101 4.81 16.41 2.78
C MET A 101 4.92 16.10 1.29
N LEU A 102 4.77 17.11 0.43
CA LEU A 102 4.90 16.96 -1.03
C LEU A 102 6.30 16.50 -1.42
N ILE A 103 7.33 17.25 -0.98
CA ILE A 103 8.74 16.91 -1.26
C ILE A 103 9.06 15.50 -0.81
N LYS A 104 8.70 15.13 0.43
CA LYS A 104 8.95 13.79 0.96
C LYS A 104 8.24 12.70 0.15
N SER A 105 7.03 12.97 -0.32
CA SER A 105 6.27 12.00 -1.12
C SER A 105 6.85 11.81 -2.53
N PHE A 106 7.32 12.88 -3.17
CA PHE A 106 8.02 12.79 -4.46
C PHE A 106 9.36 12.07 -4.33
N VAL A 107 10.13 12.37 -3.27
CA VAL A 107 11.36 11.64 -2.97
C VAL A 107 11.05 10.18 -2.68
N GLY A 108 9.98 9.90 -1.93
CA GLY A 108 9.50 8.54 -1.67
C GLY A 108 9.13 7.78 -2.96
N TYR A 109 8.45 8.45 -3.89
CA TYR A 109 8.17 7.90 -5.23
C TYR A 109 9.45 7.56 -5.98
N ALA A 110 10.40 8.50 -6.07
CA ALA A 110 11.64 8.32 -6.81
C ALA A 110 12.52 7.21 -6.22
N VAL A 111 12.71 7.21 -4.89
CA VAL A 111 13.51 6.18 -4.20
C VAL A 111 12.87 4.81 -4.36
N SER A 112 11.56 4.69 -4.16
CA SER A 112 10.84 3.41 -4.33
C SER A 112 10.90 2.90 -5.77
N PHE A 113 10.82 3.81 -6.76
CA PHE A 113 10.96 3.49 -8.17
C PHE A 113 12.35 2.91 -8.49
N VAL A 114 13.42 3.59 -8.08
CA VAL A 114 14.79 3.15 -8.35
C VAL A 114 15.10 1.84 -7.62
N PHE A 115 14.71 1.75 -6.34
CA PHE A 115 14.95 0.55 -5.54
C PHE A 115 14.18 -0.67 -6.07
N ALA A 116 12.92 -0.49 -6.45
CA ALA A 116 12.13 -1.56 -7.05
C ALA A 116 12.65 -1.95 -8.44
N CYS A 117 13.06 -0.99 -9.26
CA CYS A 117 13.64 -1.26 -10.58
C CYS A 117 14.91 -2.12 -10.45
N GLY A 118 15.84 -1.73 -9.59
CA GLY A 118 17.08 -2.49 -9.34
C GLY A 118 16.82 -3.88 -8.76
N SER A 119 15.98 -3.96 -7.72
CA SER A 119 15.62 -5.23 -7.08
C SER A 119 14.95 -6.18 -8.07
N TRP A 120 14.00 -5.67 -8.88
CA TRP A 120 13.27 -6.49 -9.84
C TRP A 120 14.11 -6.90 -11.04
N TYR A 121 15.02 -6.04 -11.48
CA TYR A 121 16.00 -6.40 -12.50
C TYR A 121 16.86 -7.60 -12.04
N LEU A 122 17.38 -7.54 -10.82
CA LEU A 122 18.19 -8.63 -10.23
C LEU A 122 17.36 -9.90 -10.02
N ILE A 123 16.16 -9.78 -9.44
CA ILE A 123 15.27 -10.91 -9.21
C ILE A 123 14.87 -11.58 -10.53
N SER A 124 14.51 -10.80 -11.54
CA SER A 124 14.12 -11.32 -12.85
C SER A 124 15.28 -12.03 -13.53
N LYS A 125 16.49 -11.46 -13.43
CA LYS A 125 17.69 -12.02 -14.07
C LYS A 125 18.15 -13.33 -13.41
N TYR A 126 18.12 -13.40 -12.07
CA TYR A 126 18.71 -14.54 -11.34
C TYR A 126 17.71 -15.58 -10.86
N PHE A 127 16.47 -15.21 -10.62
CA PHE A 127 15.50 -16.08 -9.96
C PHE A 127 14.29 -16.49 -10.81
N LEU A 128 13.83 -15.67 -11.75
CA LEU A 128 12.68 -16.03 -12.58
C LEU A 128 13.04 -17.04 -13.65
N TYR A 129 14.28 -17.07 -14.10
CA TYR A 129 14.77 -18.02 -15.11
C TYR A 129 14.82 -19.47 -14.58
N GLU A 130 15.11 -19.66 -13.30
CA GLU A 130 15.14 -20.99 -12.68
C GLU A 130 13.76 -21.46 -12.16
N GLY A 131 12.84 -20.55 -11.91
CA GLY A 131 11.54 -20.83 -11.26
C GLY A 131 10.48 -21.44 -12.18
N GLU A 132 10.63 -21.36 -13.51
CA GLU A 132 9.67 -21.98 -14.46
C GLU A 132 9.77 -23.52 -14.51
N LYS A 133 10.85 -24.11 -14.03
CA LYS A 133 11.03 -25.56 -13.94
C LYS A 133 10.55 -26.14 -12.61
N GLY A 134 9.42 -25.69 -12.13
CA GLY A 134 8.52 -26.43 -11.25
C GLY A 134 9.12 -27.18 -10.06
N ASN A 135 9.66 -26.53 -9.07
CA ASN A 135 9.88 -27.22 -7.80
C ASN A 135 8.88 -26.72 -6.74
N ASN A 136 7.71 -27.36 -6.66
CA ASN A 136 6.66 -27.15 -5.66
C ASN A 136 7.15 -27.35 -4.21
N LYS A 137 8.35 -27.91 -4.01
CA LYS A 137 8.91 -28.25 -2.70
C LYS A 137 9.08 -27.04 -1.77
N TYR A 138 9.37 -25.86 -2.32
CA TYR A 138 9.58 -24.64 -1.54
C TYR A 138 8.37 -23.71 -1.44
N ASN A 139 7.23 -24.09 -1.98
CA ASN A 139 6.04 -23.23 -2.02
C ASN A 139 5.52 -22.90 -0.61
N ASN A 140 5.59 -23.84 0.33
CA ASN A 140 5.14 -23.62 1.70
C ASN A 140 6.03 -22.63 2.46
N TYR A 141 7.36 -22.66 2.25
CA TYR A 141 8.28 -21.69 2.87
C TYR A 141 8.00 -20.27 2.34
N TRP A 142 7.74 -20.13 1.04
CA TRP A 142 7.37 -18.84 0.45
C TRP A 142 6.02 -18.32 0.94
N ARG A 143 5.06 -19.21 1.22
CA ARG A 143 3.78 -18.83 1.84
C ARG A 143 3.97 -18.29 3.26
N VAL A 144 4.77 -18.96 4.08
CA VAL A 144 5.09 -18.49 5.42
C VAL A 144 5.83 -17.14 5.36
N ALA A 145 6.83 -17.02 4.48
CA ALA A 145 7.55 -15.77 4.26
C ALA A 145 6.59 -14.65 3.81
N GLN A 146 5.62 -14.94 2.92
CA GLN A 146 4.60 -13.98 2.51
C GLN A 146 3.76 -13.49 3.70
N TRP A 147 3.27 -14.39 4.55
CA TRP A 147 2.51 -13.97 5.73
C TRP A 147 3.33 -13.07 6.63
N LEU A 148 4.59 -13.39 6.88
CA LEU A 148 5.49 -12.59 7.71
C LEU A 148 5.76 -11.21 7.08
N THR A 149 6.09 -11.16 5.79
CA THR A 149 6.35 -9.89 5.10
C THR A 149 5.09 -9.02 4.98
N THR A 150 3.94 -9.63 4.68
CA THR A 150 2.65 -8.91 4.63
C THR A 150 2.28 -8.36 6.01
N GLY A 151 2.49 -9.13 7.09
CA GLY A 151 2.23 -8.66 8.44
C GLY A 151 3.16 -7.52 8.86
N TRP A 152 4.44 -7.60 8.52
CA TRP A 152 5.39 -6.51 8.76
C TRP A 152 5.02 -5.26 7.94
N LEU A 153 4.71 -5.42 6.66
CA LEU A 153 4.24 -4.34 5.80
C LEU A 153 2.98 -3.67 6.37
N TRP A 154 2.02 -4.48 6.83
CA TRP A 154 0.79 -3.97 7.43
C TRP A 154 1.07 -3.16 8.70
N SER A 155 1.90 -3.65 9.62
CA SER A 155 2.29 -2.90 10.81
C SER A 155 2.99 -1.59 10.47
N THR A 156 3.94 -1.62 9.51
CA THR A 156 4.66 -0.42 9.07
C THR A 156 3.71 0.57 8.40
N TRP A 157 2.79 0.10 7.57
CA TRP A 157 1.79 0.93 6.91
C TRP A 157 0.82 1.58 7.90
N LEU A 158 0.34 0.82 8.89
CA LEU A 158 -0.50 1.37 9.96
C LEU A 158 0.18 2.55 10.65
N LYS A 159 1.47 2.43 10.99
CA LYS A 159 2.24 3.52 11.62
C LYS A 159 2.36 4.77 10.74
N HIS A 160 2.22 4.65 9.42
CA HIS A 160 2.16 5.79 8.52
C HIS A 160 0.76 6.38 8.42
N ASP A 161 -0.28 5.56 8.32
CA ASP A 161 -1.62 5.98 7.93
C ASP A 161 -2.56 6.21 9.12
N LEU A 162 -2.23 5.74 10.33
CA LEU A 162 -3.01 6.03 11.55
C LEU A 162 -3.15 7.53 11.82
N ALA A 163 -2.16 8.33 11.44
CA ALA A 163 -2.23 9.80 11.53
C ALA A 163 -3.48 10.38 10.84
N ASN A 164 -3.92 9.77 9.72
CA ASN A 164 -5.10 10.21 8.97
C ASN A 164 -6.41 10.08 9.77
N ILE A 165 -6.44 9.21 10.76
CA ILE A 165 -7.58 9.01 11.66
C ILE A 165 -7.36 9.77 12.97
N MET A 166 -6.14 9.66 13.53
CA MET A 166 -5.80 10.27 14.81
C MET A 166 -5.85 11.79 14.80
N ILE A 167 -5.74 12.43 13.62
CA ILE A 167 -5.89 13.89 13.47
C ILE A 167 -7.26 14.39 13.94
N PHE A 168 -8.31 13.55 13.82
CA PHE A 168 -9.68 13.88 14.24
C PHE A 168 -9.94 13.60 15.72
N LEU A 169 -8.97 13.02 16.44
CA LEU A 169 -9.14 12.68 17.85
C LEU A 169 -8.45 13.74 18.73
N PRO A 170 -8.97 13.95 19.95
CA PRO A 170 -8.35 14.86 20.91
C PRO A 170 -6.93 14.40 21.25
N ARG A 171 -5.97 15.32 21.21
CA ARG A 171 -4.55 15.02 21.51
C ARG A 171 -4.16 15.24 22.96
N TYR A 172 -5.03 15.84 23.78
CA TYR A 172 -4.72 16.17 25.17
C TYR A 172 -5.01 15.02 26.14
N SER A 173 -4.14 14.90 27.12
CA SER A 173 -4.12 13.81 28.12
C SER A 173 -5.43 13.62 28.91
N THR A 174 -6.29 14.62 29.00
CA THR A 174 -7.57 14.56 29.71
C THR A 174 -8.62 13.65 29.05
N VAL A 175 -8.44 13.30 27.77
CA VAL A 175 -9.38 12.48 27.00
C VAL A 175 -8.81 11.08 26.69
N GLN A 176 -7.60 10.79 27.16
CA GLN A 176 -6.98 9.47 27.00
C GLN A 176 -7.46 8.47 28.07
N SER A 177 -8.76 8.50 28.42
CA SER A 177 -9.31 7.45 29.24
C SER A 177 -9.24 6.12 28.50
N PHE A 178 -8.95 5.05 29.20
CA PHE A 178 -8.93 3.68 28.65
C PHE A 178 -10.24 3.36 27.90
N GLN A 179 -11.37 3.85 28.38
CA GLN A 179 -12.67 3.68 27.74
C GLN A 179 -12.74 4.30 26.35
N PHE A 180 -12.21 5.53 26.19
CA PHE A 180 -12.18 6.19 24.89
C PHE A 180 -11.24 5.48 23.91
N GLN A 181 -10.06 5.08 24.35
CA GLN A 181 -9.12 4.31 23.55
C GLN A 181 -9.74 2.99 23.09
N LEU A 182 -10.39 2.28 24.00
CA LEU A 182 -11.09 1.03 23.70
C LEU A 182 -12.21 1.25 22.67
N PHE A 183 -13.01 2.31 22.81
CA PHE A 183 -14.06 2.67 21.87
C PHE A 183 -13.53 2.90 20.46
N VAL A 184 -12.45 3.69 20.32
CA VAL A 184 -11.79 3.96 19.02
C VAL A 184 -11.29 2.67 18.39
N VAL A 185 -10.57 1.84 19.16
CA VAL A 185 -10.04 0.55 18.68
C VAL A 185 -11.16 -0.37 18.23
N LEU A 186 -12.25 -0.45 18.98
CA LEU A 186 -13.40 -1.31 18.63
C LEU A 186 -14.07 -0.86 17.33
N ILE A 187 -14.29 0.45 17.13
CA ILE A 187 -14.86 0.98 15.88
C ILE A 187 -13.94 0.64 14.70
N MET A 188 -12.63 0.84 14.85
CA MET A 188 -11.67 0.54 13.78
C MET A 188 -11.62 -0.95 13.48
N LEU A 189 -11.66 -1.82 14.49
CA LEU A 189 -11.73 -3.27 14.31
C LEU A 189 -13.02 -3.71 13.62
N LEU A 190 -14.15 -3.12 13.96
CA LEU A 190 -15.43 -3.40 13.28
C LEU A 190 -15.35 -3.00 11.79
N GLY A 191 -14.79 -1.83 11.49
CA GLY A 191 -14.55 -1.40 10.12
C GLY A 191 -13.63 -2.36 9.37
N LEU A 192 -12.55 -2.82 10.01
CA LEU A 192 -11.62 -3.79 9.45
C LEU A 192 -12.31 -5.15 9.22
N ALA A 193 -13.10 -5.64 10.17
CA ALA A 193 -13.87 -6.86 10.03
C ALA A 193 -14.85 -6.79 8.85
N PHE A 194 -15.56 -5.67 8.72
CA PHE A 194 -16.46 -5.42 7.59
C PHE A 194 -15.72 -5.43 6.25
N MET A 195 -14.54 -4.78 6.16
CA MET A 195 -13.73 -4.82 4.93
C MET A 195 -13.30 -6.24 4.55
N PHE A 196 -12.91 -7.07 5.52
CA PHE A 196 -12.56 -8.47 5.24
C PHE A 196 -13.79 -9.30 4.88
N TYR A 197 -14.94 -9.06 5.51
CA TYR A 197 -16.20 -9.71 5.15
C TYR A 197 -16.61 -9.40 3.70
N GLU A 198 -16.55 -8.15 3.29
CA GLU A 198 -16.79 -7.68 1.91
C GLU A 198 -15.65 -8.02 0.93
N ARG A 199 -14.59 -8.73 1.41
CA ARG A 199 -13.42 -9.10 0.60
C ARG A 199 -12.76 -7.91 -0.10
N GLY A 200 -12.65 -6.78 0.59
CA GLY A 200 -11.99 -5.56 0.11
C GLY A 200 -12.78 -4.75 -0.93
N GLY A 201 -13.96 -5.23 -1.34
CA GLY A 201 -14.86 -4.51 -2.22
C GLY A 201 -14.24 -4.01 -3.53
N ARG A 202 -14.67 -2.84 -4.01
CA ARG A 202 -14.22 -2.26 -5.29
C ARG A 202 -12.77 -1.80 -5.30
N ILE A 203 -12.21 -1.46 -4.14
CA ILE A 203 -10.81 -1.01 -4.04
C ILE A 203 -9.86 -2.15 -4.41
N GLN A 204 -10.18 -3.37 -4.00
CA GLN A 204 -9.36 -4.54 -4.34
C GLN A 204 -9.31 -4.82 -5.85
N GLU A 205 -10.36 -4.49 -6.59
CA GLU A 205 -10.34 -4.61 -8.06
C GLU A 205 -9.28 -3.70 -8.70
N ILE A 206 -9.09 -2.49 -8.16
CA ILE A 206 -8.07 -1.55 -8.64
C ILE A 206 -6.68 -2.11 -8.39
N VAL A 207 -6.43 -2.60 -7.19
CA VAL A 207 -5.13 -3.20 -6.81
C VAL A 207 -4.86 -4.44 -7.66
N LEU A 208 -5.85 -5.34 -7.80
CA LEU A 208 -5.71 -6.57 -8.60
C LEU A 208 -5.52 -6.31 -10.09
N SER A 209 -6.09 -5.23 -10.63
CA SER A 209 -5.88 -4.86 -12.05
C SER A 209 -4.46 -4.39 -12.33
N LYS A 210 -3.77 -3.86 -11.31
CA LYS A 210 -2.40 -3.33 -11.41
C LYS A 210 -1.34 -4.33 -10.94
N THR A 211 -1.67 -5.19 -9.97
CA THR A 211 -0.74 -6.21 -9.46
C THR A 211 -0.87 -7.50 -10.25
N ASN A 212 -0.12 -7.62 -11.34
CA ASN A 212 -0.09 -8.83 -12.18
C ASN A 212 0.86 -9.90 -11.60
N THR A 213 0.89 -10.05 -10.27
CA THR A 213 1.75 -11.02 -9.58
C THR A 213 1.12 -12.41 -9.64
N ARG A 214 1.71 -13.30 -10.43
CA ARG A 214 1.27 -14.69 -10.59
C ARG A 214 1.86 -15.65 -9.55
N TYR A 215 2.92 -15.23 -8.84
CA TYR A 215 3.71 -16.11 -7.99
C TYR A 215 3.78 -15.57 -6.56
N VAL A 216 3.57 -16.44 -5.57
CA VAL A 216 3.70 -16.15 -4.13
C VAL A 216 5.07 -15.52 -3.81
N ARG A 217 6.14 -16.07 -4.40
CA ARG A 217 7.51 -15.56 -4.28
C ARG A 217 7.65 -14.10 -4.71
N SER A 218 7.03 -13.74 -5.83
CA SER A 218 7.02 -12.37 -6.33
C SER A 218 6.28 -11.41 -5.39
N ALA A 219 5.14 -11.84 -4.85
CA ALA A 219 4.37 -11.05 -3.89
C ALA A 219 5.17 -10.82 -2.60
N THR A 220 5.79 -11.88 -2.05
CA THR A 220 6.65 -11.79 -0.86
C THR A 220 7.77 -10.76 -1.03
N LEU A 221 8.43 -10.75 -2.19
CA LEU A 221 9.51 -9.81 -2.47
C LEU A 221 9.02 -8.37 -2.65
N ILE A 222 7.82 -8.17 -3.24
CA ILE A 222 7.19 -6.84 -3.30
C ILE A 222 6.91 -6.33 -1.89
N ASP A 223 6.26 -7.14 -1.06
CA ASP A 223 5.92 -6.76 0.30
C ASP A 223 7.19 -6.41 1.10
N LEU A 224 8.26 -7.20 0.92
CA LEU A 224 9.53 -6.98 1.58
C LEU A 224 10.20 -5.66 1.15
N VAL A 225 10.31 -5.42 -0.17
CA VAL A 225 10.88 -4.18 -0.72
C VAL A 225 10.07 -2.97 -0.25
N TYR A 226 8.75 -3.07 -0.30
CA TYR A 226 7.86 -1.99 0.12
C TYR A 226 8.00 -1.71 1.63
N CYS A 227 8.11 -2.76 2.43
CA CYS A 227 8.32 -2.63 3.86
C CYS A 227 9.63 -1.89 4.19
N PHE A 228 10.75 -2.25 3.54
CA PHE A 228 12.02 -1.57 3.74
C PHE A 228 11.96 -0.08 3.35
N VAL A 229 11.34 0.25 2.22
CA VAL A 229 11.21 1.64 1.78
C VAL A 229 10.37 2.44 2.78
N LEU A 230 9.21 1.92 3.21
CA LEU A 230 8.37 2.59 4.18
C LEU A 230 9.05 2.74 5.55
N TYR A 231 9.76 1.69 6.00
CA TYR A 231 10.49 1.71 7.25
C TYR A 231 11.59 2.79 7.21
N TYR A 232 12.39 2.85 6.16
CA TYR A 232 13.40 3.88 5.96
C TYR A 232 12.82 5.28 6.07
N PHE A 233 11.75 5.59 5.34
CA PHE A 233 11.12 6.91 5.39
C PHE A 233 10.44 7.22 6.71
N LYS A 234 10.06 6.21 7.50
CA LYS A 234 9.56 6.40 8.85
C LYS A 234 10.68 6.88 9.78
N GLU A 235 11.87 6.28 9.70
CA GLU A 235 12.99 6.60 10.58
C GLU A 235 13.70 7.91 10.20
N VAL A 236 13.63 8.35 8.93
CA VAL A 236 14.30 9.59 8.48
C VAL A 236 13.70 10.83 9.13
N ASN A 237 12.39 10.94 9.21
CA ASN A 237 11.69 12.03 9.89
C ASN A 237 10.21 11.68 10.14
N ASN A 238 9.58 12.42 11.04
CA ASN A 238 8.18 12.25 11.45
C ASN A 238 7.17 12.95 10.52
N ILE A 239 7.58 13.55 9.39
CA ILE A 239 6.67 14.19 8.46
C ILE A 239 5.82 13.12 7.77
N PRO A 240 4.48 13.24 7.75
CA PRO A 240 3.63 12.36 6.98
C PRO A 240 4.00 12.39 5.50
N MET A 241 3.91 11.24 4.84
CA MET A 241 4.09 11.14 3.40
C MET A 241 3.00 10.27 2.79
N SER A 242 2.79 10.41 1.51
CA SER A 242 1.85 9.58 0.78
C SER A 242 2.39 8.17 0.57
N THR A 243 1.83 7.19 1.25
CA THR A 243 2.09 5.77 1.03
C THR A 243 1.66 5.35 -0.38
N THR A 244 0.64 6.01 -0.96
CA THR A 244 0.21 5.82 -2.34
C THR A 244 1.29 6.18 -3.35
N PHE A 245 2.03 7.28 -3.14
CA PHE A 245 3.15 7.68 -4.01
C PHE A 245 4.26 6.63 -3.99
N VAL A 246 4.65 6.18 -2.81
CA VAL A 246 5.66 5.11 -2.64
C VAL A 246 5.23 3.83 -3.34
N PHE A 247 3.97 3.43 -3.18
CA PHE A 247 3.41 2.24 -3.82
C PHE A 247 3.40 2.35 -5.35
N MET A 248 2.98 3.49 -5.89
CA MET A 248 2.97 3.72 -7.33
C MET A 248 4.38 3.76 -7.92
N GLY A 249 5.33 4.39 -7.22
CA GLY A 249 6.74 4.38 -7.59
C GLY A 249 7.31 2.97 -7.63
N MET A 250 7.01 2.18 -6.62
CA MET A 250 7.44 0.77 -6.56
C MET A 250 6.86 -0.07 -7.70
N LEU A 251 5.57 0.07 -8.00
CA LEU A 251 4.95 -0.66 -9.11
C LEU A 251 5.55 -0.26 -10.46
N ALA A 252 5.74 1.04 -10.68
CA ALA A 252 6.35 1.57 -11.90
C ALA A 252 7.80 1.08 -12.05
N GLY A 253 8.61 1.14 -10.99
CA GLY A 253 9.98 0.64 -10.96
C GLY A 253 10.06 -0.86 -11.22
N ARG A 254 9.14 -1.63 -10.63
CA ARG A 254 9.03 -3.08 -10.89
C ARG A 254 8.80 -3.38 -12.35
N GLU A 255 7.83 -2.73 -12.99
CA GLU A 255 7.52 -2.98 -14.40
C GLU A 255 8.72 -2.63 -15.30
N LEU A 256 9.41 -1.53 -15.02
CA LEU A 256 10.63 -1.16 -15.72
C LEU A 256 11.77 -2.18 -15.50
N GLY A 257 11.97 -2.63 -14.26
CA GLY A 257 12.99 -3.64 -13.92
C GLY A 257 12.76 -4.97 -14.62
N ILE A 258 11.51 -5.44 -14.70
CA ILE A 258 11.13 -6.62 -15.48
C ILE A 258 11.42 -6.40 -16.96
N TRP A 259 11.02 -5.26 -17.50
CA TRP A 259 11.24 -4.93 -18.92
C TRP A 259 12.72 -4.92 -19.29
N LEU A 260 13.56 -4.30 -18.46
CA LEU A 260 15.01 -4.26 -18.66
C LEU A 260 15.63 -5.66 -18.61
N SER A 261 15.16 -6.54 -17.73
CA SER A 261 15.69 -7.90 -17.59
C SER A 261 15.36 -8.79 -18.78
N ILE A 262 14.17 -8.63 -19.36
CA ILE A 262 13.70 -9.43 -20.50
C ILE A 262 14.40 -9.02 -21.80
N GLY A 263 14.80 -7.76 -21.93
CA GLY A 263 15.54 -7.25 -23.10
C GLY A 263 16.87 -7.97 -23.34
N TYR A 264 17.46 -8.58 -22.30
CA TYR A 264 18.72 -9.32 -22.37
C TYR A 264 18.57 -10.85 -22.39
N GLY A 265 17.35 -11.39 -22.29
CA GLY A 265 17.10 -12.84 -22.20
C GLY A 265 15.98 -13.31 -23.12
N LYS A 266 16.11 -14.53 -23.66
CA LYS A 266 15.26 -15.20 -24.65
C LYS A 266 13.82 -15.54 -24.21
N LEU A 267 13.19 -14.77 -23.37
CA LEU A 267 11.79 -14.94 -23.02
C LEU A 267 10.90 -14.22 -24.02
N THR A 268 10.04 -14.96 -24.67
CA THR A 268 8.99 -14.52 -25.59
C THR A 268 7.92 -13.68 -24.88
N TYR A 269 8.31 -12.50 -24.46
CA TYR A 269 7.38 -11.45 -24.12
C TYR A 269 6.94 -10.81 -25.44
N THR A 270 5.65 -10.90 -25.74
CA THR A 270 5.10 -10.37 -27.00
C THR A 270 5.53 -8.92 -27.18
N ASP A 271 6.03 -8.57 -28.37
CA ASP A 271 6.50 -7.21 -28.75
C ASP A 271 5.50 -6.08 -28.44
N ARG A 272 4.24 -6.43 -28.28
CA ARG A 272 3.17 -5.54 -27.85
C ARG A 272 3.38 -4.98 -26.44
N HIS A 273 3.91 -5.76 -25.49
CA HIS A 273 4.23 -5.28 -24.15
C HIS A 273 5.47 -4.41 -24.08
N LYS A 274 6.45 -4.66 -24.97
CA LYS A 274 7.67 -3.83 -25.04
C LYS A 274 7.39 -2.40 -25.48
N LYS A 275 6.42 -2.21 -26.40
CA LYS A 275 6.04 -0.87 -26.91
C LYS A 275 5.10 -0.10 -25.98
N ALA A 276 4.41 -0.78 -25.07
CA ALA A 276 3.35 -0.18 -24.24
C ALA A 276 3.82 0.27 -22.84
N ILE A 277 5.06 -0.05 -22.43
CA ILE A 277 5.48 0.21 -21.04
C ILE A 277 5.60 1.70 -20.72
N PHE A 278 6.25 2.48 -21.59
CA PHE A 278 6.39 3.92 -21.38
C PHE A 278 5.06 4.67 -21.37
N PRO A 279 4.14 4.43 -22.33
CA PRO A 279 2.79 4.99 -22.23
C PRO A 279 2.05 4.59 -20.96
N MET A 280 2.20 3.35 -20.50
CA MET A 280 1.56 2.87 -19.25
C MET A 280 2.13 3.60 -18.03
N LEU A 281 3.45 3.70 -17.90
CA LEU A 281 4.12 4.42 -16.81
C LEU A 281 3.72 5.90 -16.81
N TYR A 282 3.69 6.53 -17.98
CA TYR A 282 3.27 7.91 -18.15
C TYR A 282 1.82 8.12 -17.73
N MET A 283 0.91 7.25 -18.15
CA MET A 283 -0.50 7.34 -17.77
C MET A 283 -0.73 7.11 -16.26
N ASP A 284 0.04 6.22 -15.63
CA ASP A 284 -0.05 6.02 -14.19
C ASP A 284 0.50 7.22 -13.40
N PHE A 285 1.57 7.84 -13.90
CA PHE A 285 2.08 9.10 -13.35
C PHE A 285 1.09 10.26 -13.53
N LEU A 286 0.47 10.39 -14.70
CA LEU A 286 -0.57 11.40 -14.94
C LEU A 286 -1.77 11.23 -14.01
N ARG A 287 -2.24 9.98 -13.79
CA ARG A 287 -3.34 9.72 -12.85
C ARG A 287 -2.97 10.10 -11.42
N LEU A 288 -1.71 9.87 -11.02
CA LEU A 288 -1.20 10.30 -9.72
C LEU A 288 -1.21 11.82 -9.58
N MET A 289 -0.78 12.54 -10.64
CA MET A 289 -0.79 14.01 -10.69
C MET A 289 -2.21 14.57 -10.71
N LEU A 290 -3.13 13.96 -11.45
CA LEU A 290 -4.54 14.32 -11.42
C LEU A 290 -5.15 14.13 -10.03
N GLY A 291 -4.85 13.02 -9.37
CA GLY A 291 -5.28 12.79 -7.98
C GLY A 291 -4.75 13.86 -7.02
N LEU A 292 -3.53 14.35 -7.25
CA LEU A 292 -2.94 15.44 -6.46
C LEU A 292 -3.58 16.80 -6.77
N SER A 293 -3.83 17.12 -8.04
CA SER A 293 -4.43 18.39 -8.43
C SER A 293 -5.86 18.56 -7.92
N LEU A 294 -6.63 17.47 -7.80
CA LEU A 294 -7.96 17.47 -7.21
C LEU A 294 -8.00 17.79 -5.71
N ILE A 295 -6.85 17.71 -5.04
CA ILE A 295 -6.73 18.03 -3.61
C ILE A 295 -6.50 19.54 -3.41
N HIS A 296 -5.98 20.22 -4.43
CA HIS A 296 -5.68 21.65 -4.40
C HIS A 296 -6.86 22.57 -4.81
N ILE A 297 -8.00 21.99 -5.16
CA ILE A 297 -9.25 22.70 -5.42
C ILE A 297 -10.11 22.74 -4.17
#